data_281a4e32bce92963d415961c56b89379
#
_entry.id   281a4e32bce92963d415961c56b89379
#
_cell.length_a   1.000
_cell.length_b   1.000
_cell.length_c   1.000
_cell.angle_alpha   90.00
_cell.angle_beta   90.00
_cell.angle_gamma   90.00
#
_symmetry.space_group_name_H-M   'P 1'
#
loop_
_entity.id
_entity.type
_entity.pdbx_description
1 polymer ?
#
loop_
_entity_poly.entity_id
_entity_poly.type
_entity_poly.pdbx_seq_one_letter_code
_entity_poly.pdbx_strand_id
1 'polypeptide(L)'
;MRDFRDAKAMAHTLRASLASKGLKITVSQSLELIAELFSLPDWNTLAAAIRRGLPNTDTDASGQPRASVMQSQQDSVSETGKPAGQEIAVNVATLDGYVGFYRLDDDAVLAVTRDEDHLVTRLTGQRQVPIYAQSNTEFFAKLVNARFIFIMGVKGQAASLVLHQHGQDHPMTRIDATTAQKIESKLAKRVKSQSADPRSEAALRRLIDGLASGKPNYHEMIPALAELTRQQLPNLHISHLDLGAVQSIKFLGVGRQGEDVYTVNHENGASHWRIKLDSTEAISMAAITPGP
;
A
#
# COMPACT_ATOMS: atom_id res chain seq x y z
N MET A 1 12.36 -26.00 4.29
CA MET A 1 12.32 -24.65 4.87
C MET A 1 11.22 -24.64 5.92
N ARG A 2 11.56 -24.34 7.16
CA ARG A 2 10.64 -24.54 8.28
C ARG A 2 10.10 -23.22 8.84
N ASP A 3 10.75 -22.08 8.53
CA ASP A 3 10.43 -20.80 9.13
C ASP A 3 10.89 -19.65 8.23
N PHE A 4 10.36 -18.47 8.47
CA PHE A 4 10.72 -17.22 7.81
C PHE A 4 12.20 -16.84 7.98
N ARG A 5 12.82 -17.26 9.09
CA ARG A 5 14.26 -17.07 9.37
C ARG A 5 15.13 -17.84 8.41
N ASP A 6 14.71 -19.07 8.04
CA ASP A 6 15.42 -19.90 7.08
C ASP A 6 15.48 -19.27 5.70
N ALA A 7 14.36 -18.70 5.23
CA ALA A 7 14.30 -18.04 3.93
C ALA A 7 15.18 -16.79 3.88
N LYS A 8 15.20 -15.98 4.95
CA LYS A 8 16.11 -14.83 5.08
C LYS A 8 17.58 -15.26 5.16
N ALA A 9 17.88 -16.30 5.91
CA ALA A 9 19.23 -16.84 5.99
C ALA A 9 19.71 -17.33 4.62
N MET A 10 18.83 -17.96 3.83
CA MET A 10 19.13 -18.38 2.45
C MET A 10 19.42 -17.17 1.55
N ALA A 11 18.62 -16.10 1.63
CA ALA A 11 18.85 -14.87 0.86
C ALA A 11 20.19 -14.21 1.22
N HIS A 12 20.52 -14.16 2.51
CA HIS A 12 21.81 -13.65 2.98
C HIS A 12 22.98 -14.48 2.47
N THR A 13 22.89 -15.82 2.56
CA THR A 13 23.92 -16.74 2.06
C THR A 13 24.10 -16.63 0.55
N LEU A 14 22.98 -16.53 -0.20
CA LEU A 14 23.01 -16.32 -1.65
C LEU A 14 23.75 -15.03 -2.01
N ARG A 15 23.44 -13.93 -1.32
CA ARG A 15 24.11 -12.63 -1.54
C ARG A 15 25.60 -12.68 -1.26
N ALA A 16 26.00 -13.30 -0.14
CA ALA A 16 27.40 -13.47 0.23
C ALA A 16 28.16 -14.34 -0.81
N SER A 17 27.54 -15.42 -1.27
CA SER A 17 28.11 -16.30 -2.30
C SER A 17 28.25 -15.60 -3.65
N LEU A 18 27.28 -14.79 -4.08
CA LEU A 18 27.36 -14.00 -5.30
C LEU A 18 28.42 -12.89 -5.21
N ALA A 19 28.51 -12.23 -4.06
CA ALA A 19 29.52 -11.20 -3.82
C ALA A 19 30.95 -11.75 -3.91
N SER A 20 31.20 -12.98 -3.42
CA SER A 20 32.51 -13.64 -3.53
C SER A 20 32.88 -13.99 -4.98
N LYS A 21 31.89 -14.06 -5.87
CA LYS A 21 32.05 -14.27 -7.33
C LYS A 21 32.07 -12.98 -8.14
N GLY A 22 32.12 -11.83 -7.48
CA GLY A 22 32.13 -10.50 -8.14
C GLY A 22 30.75 -10.00 -8.56
N LEU A 23 29.67 -10.70 -8.25
CA LEU A 23 28.29 -10.31 -8.56
C LEU A 23 27.65 -9.71 -7.32
N LYS A 24 27.35 -8.42 -7.35
CA LYS A 24 26.67 -7.74 -6.24
C LYS A 24 25.16 -7.64 -6.53
N ILE A 25 24.36 -8.22 -5.64
CA ILE A 25 22.90 -8.08 -5.65
C ILE A 25 22.43 -7.44 -4.34
N THR A 26 21.32 -6.70 -4.40
CA THR A 26 20.70 -6.09 -3.23
C THR A 26 20.00 -7.13 -2.35
N VAL A 27 19.66 -6.74 -1.11
CA VAL A 27 18.86 -7.59 -0.21
C VAL A 27 17.51 -7.93 -0.85
N SER A 28 16.83 -6.94 -1.42
CA SER A 28 15.54 -7.15 -2.10
C SER A 28 15.68 -8.16 -3.23
N GLN A 29 16.67 -7.99 -4.11
CA GLN A 29 16.92 -8.95 -5.20
C GLN A 29 17.20 -10.36 -4.68
N SER A 30 17.95 -10.52 -3.60
CA SER A 30 18.20 -11.84 -3.02
C SER A 30 16.95 -12.49 -2.43
N LEU A 31 16.04 -11.69 -1.85
CA LEU A 31 14.77 -12.17 -1.32
C LEU A 31 13.81 -12.58 -2.44
N GLU A 32 13.74 -11.80 -3.52
CA GLU A 32 12.94 -12.13 -4.70
C GLU A 32 13.45 -13.41 -5.38
N LEU A 33 14.77 -13.57 -5.54
CA LEU A 33 15.36 -14.79 -6.07
C LEU A 33 15.03 -16.03 -5.20
N ILE A 34 14.97 -15.87 -3.88
CA ILE A 34 14.53 -16.96 -3.00
C ILE A 34 13.04 -17.25 -3.21
N ALA A 35 12.18 -16.23 -3.38
CA ALA A 35 10.77 -16.45 -3.67
C ALA A 35 10.58 -17.19 -5.01
N GLU A 36 11.32 -16.82 -6.04
CA GLU A 36 11.31 -17.47 -7.36
C GLU A 36 11.76 -18.94 -7.26
N LEU A 37 12.78 -19.26 -6.46
CA LEU A 37 13.21 -20.65 -6.19
C LEU A 37 12.10 -21.52 -5.58
N PHE A 38 11.14 -20.91 -4.87
CA PHE A 38 9.95 -21.58 -4.35
C PHE A 38 8.74 -21.46 -5.30
N SER A 39 8.95 -21.07 -6.56
CA SER A 39 7.90 -20.88 -7.56
C SER A 39 6.79 -19.93 -7.12
N LEU A 40 7.15 -18.91 -6.35
CA LEU A 40 6.25 -17.85 -5.87
C LEU A 40 6.57 -16.53 -6.58
N PRO A 41 5.55 -15.68 -6.87
CA PRO A 41 5.72 -14.52 -7.71
C PRO A 41 6.57 -13.40 -7.07
N ASP A 42 6.64 -13.36 -5.74
CA ASP A 42 7.38 -12.33 -5.00
C ASP A 42 7.68 -12.75 -3.55
N TRP A 43 8.58 -12.01 -2.89
CA TRP A 43 8.94 -12.21 -1.50
C TRP A 43 7.77 -12.09 -0.52
N ASN A 44 6.83 -11.19 -0.77
CA ASN A 44 5.69 -10.99 0.13
C ASN A 44 4.78 -12.21 0.13
N THR A 45 4.60 -12.82 -1.04
CA THR A 45 3.85 -14.07 -1.21
C THR A 45 4.54 -15.22 -0.49
N LEU A 46 5.88 -15.37 -0.62
CA LEU A 46 6.65 -16.38 0.12
C LEU A 46 6.56 -16.14 1.64
N ALA A 47 6.74 -14.91 2.09
CA ALA A 47 6.65 -14.54 3.50
C ALA A 47 5.26 -14.82 4.09
N ALA A 48 4.19 -14.59 3.31
CA ALA A 48 2.82 -14.92 3.70
C ALA A 48 2.59 -16.43 3.77
N ALA A 49 3.12 -17.21 2.80
CA ALA A 49 3.03 -18.67 2.78
C ALA A 49 3.74 -19.30 3.99
N ILE A 50 4.93 -18.82 4.34
CA ILE A 50 5.68 -19.29 5.52
C ILE A 50 4.93 -19.00 6.82
N ARG A 51 4.30 -17.80 6.95
CA ARG A 51 3.50 -17.44 8.12
C ARG A 51 2.25 -18.32 8.28
N ARG A 52 1.68 -18.81 7.18
CA ARG A 52 0.49 -19.68 7.18
C ARG A 52 0.83 -21.17 7.41
N GLY A 53 2.10 -21.56 7.46
CA GLY A 53 2.54 -22.94 7.46
C GLY A 53 2.31 -23.59 6.11
N LEU A 54 3.36 -23.81 5.33
CA LEU A 54 3.26 -24.60 4.09
C LEU A 54 2.82 -26.03 4.47
N PRO A 55 1.77 -26.59 3.84
CA PRO A 55 1.51 -28.02 4.00
C PRO A 55 2.74 -28.78 3.51
N ASN A 56 3.22 -29.72 4.31
CA ASN A 56 4.28 -30.63 3.92
C ASN A 56 3.85 -31.35 2.63
N THR A 57 4.52 -31.07 1.53
CA THR A 57 4.52 -31.98 0.37
C THR A 57 5.51 -33.09 0.64
N ASP A 58 5.19 -33.97 1.55
CA ASP A 58 5.73 -35.32 1.55
C ASP A 58 4.88 -36.11 0.57
N THR A 59 5.47 -36.35 -0.58
CA THR A 59 4.96 -37.29 -1.58
C THR A 59 5.12 -38.70 -1.01
N ASP A 60 4.03 -39.26 -0.52
CA ASP A 60 3.98 -40.72 -0.37
C ASP A 60 2.92 -41.29 -1.32
N ALA A 61 3.43 -42.15 -2.19
CA ALA A 61 2.66 -42.86 -3.18
C ALA A 61 1.86 -43.97 -2.50
N SER A 62 0.55 -43.83 -2.42
CA SER A 62 -0.36 -44.96 -2.57
C SER A 62 -1.81 -44.46 -2.54
N GLY A 63 -2.53 -44.87 -3.56
CA GLY A 63 -3.87 -44.44 -3.88
C GLY A 63 -4.95 -44.94 -2.95
N GLN A 64 -5.99 -44.27 -2.92
CA GLN A 64 -7.40 -44.54 -3.13
C GLN A 64 -8.34 -43.66 -2.32
N PRO A 65 -9.53 -43.34 -2.83
CA PRO A 65 -10.44 -42.34 -2.25
C PRO A 65 -11.40 -42.98 -1.24
N ARG A 66 -11.71 -42.28 -0.18
CA ARG A 66 -12.94 -42.51 0.60
C ARG A 66 -13.73 -41.26 0.80
N ALA A 67 -14.93 -41.34 0.26
CA ALA A 67 -16.03 -40.43 0.47
C ALA A 67 -16.66 -40.66 1.84
N SER A 68 -17.42 -39.64 2.26
CA SER A 68 -18.58 -39.64 3.16
C SER A 68 -18.38 -38.92 4.49
N VAL A 69 -19.15 -37.98 4.63
CA VAL A 69 -20.38 -37.64 5.34
C VAL A 69 -20.30 -36.51 6.35
N MET A 70 -20.99 -35.45 5.98
CA MET A 70 -21.88 -34.55 6.75
C MET A 70 -21.62 -34.30 8.26
N GLN A 71 -21.55 -33.07 8.58
CA GLN A 71 -22.47 -32.23 9.40
C GLN A 71 -21.80 -31.26 10.37
N SER A 72 -22.11 -30.02 10.12
CA SER A 72 -22.63 -29.01 11.08
C SER A 72 -21.70 -28.30 12.04
N GLN A 73 -21.75 -27.00 11.84
CA GLN A 73 -21.83 -25.90 12.82
C GLN A 73 -20.54 -25.23 13.32
N GLN A 74 -20.50 -24.04 12.88
CA GLN A 74 -20.52 -22.74 13.57
C GLN A 74 -19.18 -22.13 13.98
N ASP A 75 -19.00 -20.98 13.35
CA ASP A 75 -18.45 -19.72 13.85
C ASP A 75 -17.05 -19.72 14.48
N SER A 76 -16.11 -19.34 13.65
CA SER A 76 -15.09 -18.38 14.09
C SER A 76 -14.57 -17.60 12.86
N VAL A 77 -14.83 -16.30 12.90
CA VAL A 77 -14.42 -15.29 11.95
C VAL A 77 -12.88 -15.28 11.86
N SER A 78 -12.35 -15.65 10.72
CA SER A 78 -10.96 -15.36 10.33
C SER A 78 -11.00 -14.51 9.08
N GLU A 79 -10.88 -13.22 9.27
CA GLU A 79 -10.62 -12.25 8.20
C GLU A 79 -9.25 -12.51 7.60
N THR A 80 -9.19 -13.26 6.51
CA THR A 80 -8.06 -13.20 5.57
C THR A 80 -8.48 -13.80 4.24
N GLY A 81 -8.60 -12.94 3.23
CA GLY A 81 -8.67 -13.38 1.82
C GLY A 81 -10.04 -13.88 1.38
N LYS A 82 -11.09 -13.06 1.50
CA LYS A 82 -12.36 -13.32 0.80
C LYS A 82 -12.09 -13.18 -0.70
N PRO A 83 -12.48 -14.16 -1.54
CA PRO A 83 -12.43 -13.99 -3.00
C PRO A 83 -13.23 -12.76 -3.40
N ALA A 84 -12.86 -12.14 -4.52
CA ALA A 84 -13.58 -11.01 -5.11
C ALA A 84 -15.08 -11.26 -4.97
N GLY A 85 -15.80 -10.35 -4.29
CA GLY A 85 -17.21 -10.55 -3.97
C GLY A 85 -17.99 -10.84 -5.25
N GLN A 86 -19.01 -11.67 -5.15
CA GLN A 86 -19.90 -11.92 -6.27
C GLN A 86 -20.55 -10.59 -6.64
N GLU A 87 -20.32 -10.15 -7.87
CA GLU A 87 -20.90 -8.93 -8.42
C GLU A 87 -22.42 -9.08 -8.51
N ILE A 88 -23.13 -8.06 -8.06
CA ILE A 88 -24.57 -7.98 -8.18
C ILE A 88 -24.99 -6.78 -9.03
N ALA A 89 -26.11 -6.87 -9.70
CA ALA A 89 -26.72 -5.73 -10.38
C ALA A 89 -27.38 -4.79 -9.34
N VAL A 90 -27.09 -3.51 -9.42
CA VAL A 90 -27.70 -2.46 -8.61
C VAL A 90 -28.47 -1.50 -9.52
N ASN A 91 -29.62 -1.05 -9.07
CA ASN A 91 -30.44 -0.11 -9.83
C ASN A 91 -29.67 1.19 -10.10
N VAL A 92 -29.75 1.69 -11.34
CA VAL A 92 -29.09 2.92 -11.77
C VAL A 92 -29.38 4.12 -10.88
N ALA A 93 -30.65 4.28 -10.45
CA ALA A 93 -31.03 5.36 -9.52
C ALA A 93 -30.32 5.26 -8.14
N THR A 94 -29.99 4.04 -7.70
CA THR A 94 -29.21 3.80 -6.50
C THR A 94 -27.76 4.18 -6.73
N LEU A 95 -27.17 3.82 -7.89
CA LEU A 95 -25.82 4.20 -8.26
C LEU A 95 -25.65 5.72 -8.35
N ASP A 96 -26.64 6.44 -8.87
CA ASP A 96 -26.62 7.90 -8.94
C ASP A 96 -26.58 8.55 -7.55
N GLY A 97 -27.08 7.89 -6.52
CA GLY A 97 -26.96 8.33 -5.12
C GLY A 97 -25.53 8.35 -4.58
N TYR A 98 -24.61 7.61 -5.18
CA TYR A 98 -23.20 7.54 -4.79
C TYR A 98 -22.31 8.51 -5.56
N VAL A 99 -22.77 8.98 -6.73
CA VAL A 99 -22.01 9.92 -7.57
C VAL A 99 -21.74 11.22 -6.81
N GLY A 100 -20.48 11.65 -6.80
CA GLY A 100 -20.07 12.88 -6.12
C GLY A 100 -18.59 12.89 -5.76
N PHE A 101 -18.25 13.80 -4.86
CA PHE A 101 -16.89 14.01 -4.40
C PHE A 101 -16.79 13.72 -2.91
N TYR A 102 -15.76 12.98 -2.52
CA TYR A 102 -15.51 12.57 -1.14
C TYR A 102 -14.11 12.95 -0.73
N ARG A 103 -13.98 13.78 0.31
CA ARG A 103 -12.70 14.30 0.78
C ARG A 103 -12.02 13.25 1.65
N LEU A 104 -10.81 12.87 1.27
CA LEU A 104 -9.93 12.01 2.04
C LEU A 104 -9.12 12.85 3.05
N ASP A 105 -8.46 13.90 2.56
CA ASP A 105 -7.66 14.85 3.33
C ASP A 105 -7.71 16.26 2.69
N ASP A 106 -6.82 17.15 3.13
CA ASP A 106 -6.75 18.53 2.64
C ASP A 106 -6.28 18.67 1.19
N ASP A 107 -5.69 17.62 0.63
CA ASP A 107 -5.08 17.62 -0.70
C ASP A 107 -5.60 16.48 -1.59
N ALA A 108 -6.51 15.64 -1.09
CA ALA A 108 -7.00 14.48 -1.82
C ALA A 108 -8.52 14.32 -1.75
N VAL A 109 -9.11 14.14 -2.92
CA VAL A 109 -10.54 13.90 -3.14
C VAL A 109 -10.72 12.65 -3.97
N LEU A 110 -11.65 11.79 -3.59
CA LEU A 110 -12.15 10.69 -4.38
C LEU A 110 -13.37 11.19 -5.17
N ALA A 111 -13.24 11.31 -6.48
CA ALA A 111 -14.37 11.52 -7.38
C ALA A 111 -15.02 10.17 -7.70
N VAL A 112 -16.32 10.08 -7.54
CA VAL A 112 -17.13 8.91 -7.91
C VAL A 112 -18.06 9.34 -9.04
N THR A 113 -17.97 8.65 -10.16
CA THR A 113 -18.82 8.84 -11.34
C THR A 113 -19.49 7.52 -11.67
N ARG A 114 -20.56 7.57 -12.47
CA ARG A 114 -21.20 6.37 -13.01
C ARG A 114 -20.81 6.19 -14.47
N ASP A 115 -20.52 4.97 -14.85
CA ASP A 115 -20.33 4.52 -16.21
C ASP A 115 -21.28 3.35 -16.44
N GLU A 116 -22.36 3.62 -17.19
CA GLU A 116 -23.47 2.70 -17.44
C GLU A 116 -24.04 2.05 -16.17
N ASP A 117 -23.66 0.80 -15.90
CA ASP A 117 -24.17 -0.05 -14.81
C ASP A 117 -23.23 -0.20 -13.62
N HIS A 118 -22.09 0.50 -13.61
CA HIS A 118 -21.12 0.47 -12.53
C HIS A 118 -20.58 1.86 -12.15
N LEU A 119 -19.88 1.93 -11.05
CA LEU A 119 -19.22 3.17 -10.60
C LEU A 119 -17.75 3.17 -11.00
N VAL A 120 -17.24 4.36 -11.27
CA VAL A 120 -15.83 4.62 -11.52
C VAL A 120 -15.33 5.60 -10.48
N THR A 121 -14.23 5.27 -9.83
CA THR A 121 -13.58 6.11 -8.83
C THR A 121 -12.28 6.68 -9.35
N ARG A 122 -11.96 7.91 -8.95
CA ARG A 122 -10.67 8.55 -9.24
C ARG A 122 -10.19 9.34 -8.02
N LEU A 123 -9.17 8.86 -7.36
CA LEU A 123 -8.48 9.64 -6.34
C LEU A 123 -7.60 10.70 -7.01
N THR A 124 -7.54 11.89 -6.44
CA THR A 124 -6.75 13.03 -6.94
C THR A 124 -5.32 12.60 -7.29
N GLY A 125 -4.87 12.90 -8.50
CA GLY A 125 -3.55 12.52 -9.01
C GLY A 125 -3.42 11.05 -9.45
N GLN A 126 -4.45 10.22 -9.31
CA GLN A 126 -4.44 8.81 -9.70
C GLN A 126 -5.28 8.53 -10.95
N ARG A 127 -5.16 7.31 -11.47
CA ARG A 127 -5.97 6.81 -12.59
C ARG A 127 -7.37 6.46 -12.10
N GLN A 128 -8.30 6.41 -13.03
CA GLN A 128 -9.64 5.90 -12.79
C GLN A 128 -9.61 4.39 -12.52
N VAL A 129 -10.46 3.97 -11.58
CA VAL A 129 -10.63 2.57 -11.18
C VAL A 129 -12.12 2.24 -11.17
N PRO A 130 -12.60 1.32 -12.01
CA PRO A 130 -13.96 0.85 -11.95
C PRO A 130 -14.18 0.02 -10.69
N ILE A 131 -15.34 0.20 -10.06
CA ILE A 131 -15.79 -0.54 -8.87
C ILE A 131 -17.15 -1.15 -9.11
N TYR A 132 -17.35 -2.35 -8.59
CA TYR A 132 -18.50 -3.22 -8.84
C TYR A 132 -19.22 -3.51 -7.54
N ALA A 133 -20.55 -3.57 -7.60
CA ALA A 133 -21.36 -3.78 -6.41
C ALA A 133 -21.25 -5.20 -5.89
N GLN A 134 -21.05 -5.34 -4.60
CA GLN A 134 -21.17 -6.59 -3.83
C GLN A 134 -22.45 -6.61 -2.99
N SER A 135 -22.96 -5.43 -2.65
CA SER A 135 -24.27 -5.19 -2.04
C SER A 135 -24.79 -3.82 -2.52
N ASN A 136 -25.92 -3.38 -2.02
CA ASN A 136 -26.43 -2.04 -2.33
C ASN A 136 -25.47 -0.91 -1.88
N THR A 137 -24.66 -1.11 -0.85
CA THR A 137 -23.79 -0.09 -0.27
C THR A 137 -22.31 -0.44 -0.32
N GLU A 138 -21.96 -1.69 -0.65
CA GLU A 138 -20.58 -2.16 -0.69
C GLU A 138 -20.15 -2.43 -2.13
N PHE A 139 -18.99 -1.91 -2.48
CA PHE A 139 -18.38 -2.06 -3.79
C PHE A 139 -16.93 -2.52 -3.65
N PHE A 140 -16.41 -3.19 -4.66
CA PHE A 140 -15.03 -3.66 -4.72
C PHE A 140 -14.39 -3.31 -6.06
N ALA A 141 -13.08 -3.14 -6.06
CA ALA A 141 -12.31 -2.99 -7.28
C ALA A 141 -11.73 -4.35 -7.70
N LYS A 142 -11.79 -4.67 -9.00
CA LYS A 142 -11.22 -5.91 -9.56
C LYS A 142 -9.70 -5.79 -9.80
N LEU A 143 -9.22 -4.57 -10.05
CA LEU A 143 -7.82 -4.30 -10.41
C LEU A 143 -6.90 -4.10 -9.20
N VAL A 144 -7.46 -3.72 -8.07
CA VAL A 144 -6.73 -3.44 -6.83
C VAL A 144 -7.50 -4.03 -5.65
N ASN A 145 -6.81 -4.45 -4.60
CA ASN A 145 -7.48 -4.92 -3.39
C ASN A 145 -8.02 -3.73 -2.60
N ALA A 146 -9.21 -3.26 -2.99
CA ALA A 146 -9.89 -2.15 -2.36
C ALA A 146 -11.40 -2.41 -2.28
N ARG A 147 -12.01 -2.04 -1.16
CA ARG A 147 -13.45 -2.12 -0.89
C ARG A 147 -13.95 -0.75 -0.48
N PHE A 148 -15.11 -0.38 -0.98
CA PHE A 148 -15.75 0.92 -0.76
C PHE A 148 -17.10 0.68 -0.10
N ILE A 149 -17.33 1.28 1.06
CA ILE A 149 -18.60 1.19 1.78
C ILE A 149 -19.22 2.58 1.83
N PHE A 150 -20.35 2.76 1.15
CA PHE A 150 -21.09 4.01 1.15
C PHE A 150 -22.05 4.08 2.33
N ILE A 151 -22.05 5.20 3.02
CA ILE A 151 -22.93 5.50 4.14
C ILE A 151 -23.97 6.49 3.65
N MET A 152 -25.21 6.04 3.59
CA MET A 152 -26.32 6.83 3.07
C MET A 152 -26.71 7.93 4.05
N GLY A 153 -26.91 9.12 3.50
CA GLY A 153 -27.48 10.26 4.21
C GLY A 153 -28.97 10.43 3.93
N VAL A 154 -29.48 11.55 4.37
CA VAL A 154 -30.85 11.96 4.04
C VAL A 154 -30.94 12.27 2.53
N LYS A 155 -32.11 12.11 1.93
CA LYS A 155 -32.40 12.40 0.51
C LYS A 155 -31.80 11.42 -0.52
N GLY A 156 -31.50 10.18 -0.12
CA GLY A 156 -31.07 9.12 -1.05
C GLY A 156 -29.65 9.34 -1.64
N GLN A 157 -28.85 10.22 -1.08
CA GLN A 157 -27.45 10.42 -1.45
C GLN A 157 -26.52 9.90 -0.35
N ALA A 158 -25.37 9.34 -0.71
CA ALA A 158 -24.36 8.99 0.26
C ALA A 158 -23.77 10.24 0.92
N ALA A 159 -23.73 10.26 2.24
CA ALA A 159 -23.11 11.34 3.03
C ALA A 159 -21.60 11.18 3.19
N SER A 160 -21.15 9.92 3.19
CA SER A 160 -19.74 9.56 3.32
C SER A 160 -19.49 8.19 2.72
N LEU A 161 -18.23 7.83 2.60
CA LEU A 161 -17.79 6.49 2.28
C LEU A 161 -16.56 6.11 3.12
N VAL A 162 -16.32 4.82 3.29
CA VAL A 162 -15.09 4.28 3.85
C VAL A 162 -14.41 3.44 2.77
N LEU A 163 -13.16 3.78 2.47
CA LEU A 163 -12.29 2.98 1.61
C LEU A 163 -11.43 2.07 2.49
N HIS A 164 -11.63 0.76 2.34
CA HIS A 164 -10.76 -0.26 2.94
C HIS A 164 -9.66 -0.64 1.96
N GLN A 165 -8.42 -0.31 2.27
CA GLN A 165 -7.27 -0.63 1.42
C GLN A 165 -6.02 -0.88 2.26
N HIS A 166 -5.20 -1.88 1.90
CA HIS A 166 -3.98 -2.25 2.61
C HIS A 166 -4.18 -2.56 4.10
N GLY A 167 -5.37 -3.07 4.47
CA GLY A 167 -5.73 -3.37 5.86
C GLY A 167 -6.07 -2.14 6.69
N GLN A 168 -6.30 -1.00 6.08
CA GLN A 168 -6.66 0.25 6.75
C GLN A 168 -7.97 0.83 6.22
N ASP A 169 -8.65 1.55 7.09
CA ASP A 169 -9.89 2.26 6.82
C ASP A 169 -9.60 3.74 6.59
N HIS A 170 -10.07 4.23 5.44
CA HIS A 170 -9.96 5.64 5.07
C HIS A 170 -11.37 6.24 4.99
N PRO A 171 -11.87 6.83 6.07
CA PRO A 171 -13.18 7.51 6.05
C PRO A 171 -13.10 8.80 5.23
N MET A 172 -14.10 9.00 4.39
CA MET A 172 -14.20 10.16 3.49
C MET A 172 -15.58 10.80 3.62
N THR A 173 -15.63 12.10 3.75
CA THR A 173 -16.88 12.87 3.84
C THR A 173 -17.23 13.46 2.48
N ARG A 174 -18.51 13.41 2.10
CA ARG A 174 -18.98 14.03 0.88
C ARG A 174 -18.79 15.55 0.94
N ILE A 175 -18.32 16.13 -0.15
CA ILE A 175 -18.13 17.56 -0.35
C ILE A 175 -18.80 18.04 -1.64
N ASP A 176 -18.99 19.34 -1.77
CA ASP A 176 -19.48 19.94 -3.01
C ASP A 176 -18.38 20.03 -4.09
N ALA A 177 -18.83 20.17 -5.34
CA ALA A 177 -17.93 20.22 -6.50
C ALA A 177 -16.95 21.41 -6.46
N THR A 178 -17.36 22.55 -5.89
CA THR A 178 -16.50 23.73 -5.79
C THR A 178 -15.34 23.48 -4.85
N THR A 179 -15.60 22.86 -3.71
CA THR A 179 -14.58 22.46 -2.75
C THR A 179 -13.63 21.41 -3.37
N ALA A 180 -14.16 20.41 -4.06
CA ALA A 180 -13.37 19.42 -4.75
C ALA A 180 -12.43 20.05 -5.79
N GLN A 181 -12.96 20.96 -6.61
CA GLN A 181 -12.18 21.68 -7.62
C GLN A 181 -11.06 22.54 -7.01
N LYS A 182 -11.30 23.17 -5.85
CA LYS A 182 -10.25 23.93 -5.15
C LYS A 182 -9.09 23.02 -4.72
N ILE A 183 -9.40 21.84 -4.17
CA ILE A 183 -8.39 20.85 -3.76
C ILE A 183 -7.60 20.36 -4.98
N GLU A 184 -8.29 19.96 -6.05
CA GLU A 184 -7.64 19.52 -7.29
C GLU A 184 -6.77 20.62 -7.94
N SER A 185 -7.25 21.88 -7.91
CA SER A 185 -6.50 23.01 -8.44
C SER A 185 -5.26 23.34 -7.62
N LYS A 186 -5.33 23.19 -6.29
CA LYS A 186 -4.17 23.34 -5.39
C LYS A 186 -3.09 22.30 -5.73
N LEU A 187 -3.50 21.04 -5.89
CA LEU A 187 -2.58 19.98 -6.30
C LEU A 187 -1.98 20.24 -7.68
N ALA A 188 -2.80 20.60 -8.68
CA ALA A 188 -2.33 20.90 -10.03
C ALA A 188 -1.28 22.02 -10.05
N LYS A 189 -1.51 23.09 -9.26
CA LYS A 189 -0.53 24.19 -9.08
C LYS A 189 0.78 23.69 -8.47
N ARG A 190 0.71 22.84 -7.43
CA ARG A 190 1.89 22.26 -6.78
C ARG A 190 2.70 21.41 -7.75
N VAL A 191 2.02 20.48 -8.46
CA VAL A 191 2.65 19.64 -9.48
C VAL A 191 3.27 20.48 -10.61
N LYS A 192 2.61 21.57 -11.01
CA LYS A 192 3.15 22.46 -12.04
C LYS A 192 4.36 23.28 -11.56
N SER A 193 4.38 23.71 -10.31
CA SER A 193 5.48 24.54 -9.77
C SER A 193 6.78 23.77 -9.61
N GLN A 194 6.72 22.46 -9.44
CA GLN A 194 7.88 21.60 -9.18
C GLN A 194 8.80 22.12 -8.06
N SER A 195 8.21 22.80 -7.06
CA SER A 195 8.95 23.38 -5.92
C SER A 195 8.79 22.48 -4.70
N ALA A 196 9.88 22.13 -4.03
CA ALA A 196 9.85 21.36 -2.79
C ALA A 196 9.09 22.09 -1.69
N ASP A 197 8.44 21.36 -0.81
CA ASP A 197 8.04 21.89 0.50
C ASP A 197 9.33 22.17 1.31
N PRO A 198 9.55 23.39 1.80
CA PRO A 198 10.81 23.74 2.48
C PRO A 198 11.09 22.91 3.73
N ARG A 199 10.09 22.20 4.25
CA ARG A 199 10.19 21.33 5.44
C ARG A 199 10.45 19.87 5.10
N SER A 200 10.18 19.44 3.86
CA SER A 200 10.14 18.01 3.50
C SER A 200 11.53 17.36 3.52
N GLU A 201 12.61 18.06 3.11
CA GLU A 201 13.96 17.52 3.17
C GLU A 201 14.40 17.24 4.61
N ALA A 202 14.14 18.19 5.52
CA ALA A 202 14.48 18.02 6.93
C ALA A 202 13.67 16.89 7.58
N ALA A 203 12.37 16.77 7.25
CA ALA A 203 11.53 15.66 7.70
C ALA A 203 12.02 14.32 7.15
N LEU A 204 12.39 14.27 5.87
CA LEU A 204 12.97 13.07 5.25
C LEU A 204 14.26 12.64 5.94
N ARG A 205 15.16 13.58 6.23
CA ARG A 205 16.41 13.28 6.93
C ARG A 205 16.17 12.68 8.30
N ARG A 206 15.30 13.29 9.11
CA ARG A 206 14.92 12.73 10.44
C ARG A 206 14.28 11.35 10.34
N LEU A 207 13.45 11.14 9.33
CA LEU A 207 12.85 9.83 9.09
C LEU A 207 13.92 8.77 8.79
N ILE A 208 14.86 9.07 7.88
CA ILE A 208 15.95 8.16 7.50
C ILE A 208 16.84 7.85 8.71
N ASP A 209 17.27 8.87 9.47
CA ASP A 209 18.08 8.71 10.68
C ASP A 209 17.36 7.85 11.73
N GLY A 210 16.06 8.05 11.89
CA GLY A 210 15.21 7.24 12.76
C GLY A 210 15.12 5.77 12.31
N LEU A 211 14.96 5.52 11.02
CA LEU A 211 14.92 4.17 10.47
C LEU A 211 16.30 3.48 10.59
N ALA A 212 17.38 4.20 10.30
CA ALA A 212 18.75 3.71 10.43
C ALA A 212 19.13 3.38 11.88
N SER A 213 18.64 4.15 12.85
CA SER A 213 18.84 3.87 14.28
C SER A 213 17.86 2.86 14.88
N GLY A 214 16.84 2.42 14.11
CA GLY A 214 15.74 1.57 14.60
C GLY A 214 14.77 2.28 15.55
N LYS A 215 14.79 3.61 15.61
CA LYS A 215 13.98 4.45 16.52
C LYS A 215 13.35 5.64 15.77
N PRO A 216 12.48 5.41 14.77
CA PRO A 216 11.82 6.51 14.07
C PRO A 216 10.87 7.28 15.02
N ASN A 217 10.77 8.59 14.80
CA ASN A 217 9.85 9.42 15.56
C ASN A 217 8.42 9.28 15.01
N TYR A 218 7.63 8.40 15.60
CA TYR A 218 6.24 8.15 15.20
C TYR A 218 5.30 9.35 15.41
N HIS A 219 5.67 10.31 16.26
CA HIS A 219 4.86 11.53 16.48
C HIS A 219 4.94 12.51 15.30
N GLU A 220 5.94 12.37 14.45
CA GLU A 220 6.05 13.13 13.20
C GLU A 220 5.26 12.50 12.04
N MET A 221 4.51 11.44 12.27
CA MET A 221 3.74 10.72 11.25
C MET A 221 2.25 10.74 11.57
N ILE A 222 1.42 10.74 10.54
CA ILE A 222 -0.01 10.46 10.76
C ILE A 222 -0.16 9.03 11.34
N PRO A 223 -1.24 8.74 12.12
CA PRO A 223 -1.40 7.46 12.81
C PRO A 223 -1.27 6.23 11.90
N ALA A 224 -1.86 6.31 10.70
CA ALA A 224 -1.81 5.23 9.72
C ALA A 224 -0.38 4.92 9.24
N LEU A 225 0.41 5.96 8.92
CA LEU A 225 1.81 5.79 8.52
C LEU A 225 2.68 5.31 9.68
N ALA A 226 2.45 5.81 10.89
CA ALA A 226 3.17 5.37 12.09
C ALA A 226 2.97 3.88 12.35
N GLU A 227 1.75 3.36 12.20
CA GLU A 227 1.45 1.95 12.38
C GLU A 227 2.10 1.09 11.29
N LEU A 228 1.99 1.49 10.02
CA LEU A 228 2.65 0.82 8.91
C LEU A 228 4.18 0.79 9.09
N THR A 229 4.76 1.91 9.54
CA THR A 229 6.20 2.01 9.80
C THR A 229 6.63 1.08 10.93
N ARG A 230 5.85 0.95 12.03
CA ARG A 230 6.13 -0.01 13.11
C ARG A 230 6.17 -1.44 12.59
N GLN A 231 5.21 -1.82 11.78
CA GLN A 231 5.13 -3.17 11.22
C GLN A 231 6.30 -3.48 10.28
N GLN A 232 6.76 -2.50 9.51
CA GLN A 232 7.85 -2.64 8.55
C GLN A 232 9.23 -2.35 9.12
N LEU A 233 9.34 -1.78 10.32
CA LEU A 233 10.59 -1.30 10.91
C LEU A 233 11.72 -2.33 10.88
N PRO A 234 11.51 -3.64 11.19
CA PRO A 234 12.61 -4.61 11.16
C PRO A 234 13.29 -4.71 9.79
N ASN A 235 12.49 -4.62 8.71
CA ASN A 235 13.01 -4.70 7.35
C ASN A 235 13.62 -3.37 6.92
N LEU A 236 12.96 -2.26 7.21
CA LEU A 236 13.45 -0.92 6.90
C LEU A 236 14.78 -0.63 7.59
N HIS A 237 14.91 -0.99 8.88
CA HIS A 237 16.13 -0.81 9.64
C HIS A 237 17.32 -1.58 9.03
N ILE A 238 17.15 -2.86 8.71
CA ILE A 238 18.18 -3.67 8.05
C ILE A 238 18.60 -3.05 6.71
N SER A 239 17.62 -2.64 5.88
CA SER A 239 17.89 -2.02 4.59
C SER A 239 18.70 -0.73 4.72
N HIS A 240 18.43 0.09 5.74
CA HIS A 240 19.18 1.34 5.99
C HIS A 240 20.58 1.09 6.54
N LEU A 241 20.77 0.06 7.37
CA LEU A 241 22.11 -0.35 7.81
C LEU A 241 22.98 -0.80 6.62
N ASP A 242 22.39 -1.53 5.66
CA ASP A 242 23.10 -1.98 4.46
C ASP A 242 23.49 -0.80 3.54
N LEU A 243 22.63 0.23 3.43
CA LEU A 243 22.91 1.43 2.65
C LEU A 243 24.01 2.31 3.26
N GLY A 244 24.18 2.27 4.59
CA GLY A 244 25.13 3.12 5.30
C GLY A 244 24.67 4.57 5.46
N ALA A 245 25.60 5.45 5.86
CA ALA A 245 25.29 6.84 6.16
C ALA A 245 24.83 7.63 4.93
N VAL A 246 23.92 8.59 5.16
CA VAL A 246 23.46 9.52 4.12
C VAL A 246 24.58 10.49 3.75
N GLN A 247 24.98 10.51 2.49
CA GLN A 247 25.97 11.44 1.95
C GLN A 247 25.33 12.70 1.36
N SER A 248 24.22 12.54 0.63
CA SER A 248 23.50 13.68 0.06
C SER A 248 22.02 13.36 -0.18
N ILE A 249 21.20 14.42 -0.13
CA ILE A 249 19.80 14.40 -0.49
C ILE A 249 19.58 15.37 -1.63
N LYS A 250 18.99 14.93 -2.73
CA LYS A 250 18.74 15.73 -3.93
C LYS A 250 17.28 15.70 -4.28
N PHE A 251 16.62 16.86 -4.30
CA PHE A 251 15.26 17.03 -4.80
C PHE A 251 15.21 16.78 -6.31
N LEU A 252 14.24 15.98 -6.75
CA LEU A 252 14.01 15.63 -8.15
C LEU A 252 12.78 16.32 -8.75
N GLY A 253 11.81 16.66 -7.93
CA GLY A 253 10.55 17.25 -8.38
C GLY A 253 9.38 16.88 -7.48
N VAL A 254 8.18 17.27 -7.93
CA VAL A 254 6.92 16.96 -7.27
C VAL A 254 6.18 15.87 -8.05
N GLY A 255 5.79 14.82 -7.36
CA GLY A 255 5.04 13.71 -7.94
C GLY A 255 3.57 14.04 -8.15
N ARG A 256 2.84 13.11 -8.78
CA ARG A 256 1.44 13.33 -9.21
C ARG A 256 0.45 13.54 -8.06
N GLN A 257 0.77 13.08 -6.86
CA GLN A 257 -0.06 13.25 -5.67
C GLN A 257 0.42 14.43 -4.80
N GLY A 258 1.33 15.26 -5.32
CA GLY A 258 1.88 16.42 -4.63
C GLY A 258 2.99 16.09 -3.64
N GLU A 259 3.47 14.87 -3.65
CA GLU A 259 4.62 14.42 -2.85
C GLU A 259 5.94 14.98 -3.42
N ASP A 260 6.88 15.29 -2.55
CA ASP A 260 8.24 15.61 -2.94
C ASP A 260 9.02 14.33 -3.21
N VAL A 261 9.77 14.34 -4.30
CA VAL A 261 10.58 13.21 -4.75
C VAL A 261 12.05 13.56 -4.58
N TYR A 262 12.78 12.66 -3.91
CA TYR A 262 14.19 12.83 -3.62
C TYR A 262 15.00 11.61 -4.05
N THR A 263 16.24 11.84 -4.48
CA THR A 263 17.29 10.83 -4.45
C THR A 263 18.15 11.05 -3.22
N VAL A 264 18.37 10.00 -2.47
CA VAL A 264 19.27 9.97 -1.32
C VAL A 264 20.45 9.08 -1.67
N ASN A 265 21.67 9.65 -1.69
CA ASN A 265 22.90 8.90 -1.85
C ASN A 265 23.43 8.51 -0.47
N HIS A 266 23.78 7.26 -0.33
CA HIS A 266 24.34 6.66 0.86
C HIS A 266 25.76 6.17 0.56
N GLU A 267 26.49 5.72 1.58
CA GLU A 267 27.84 5.17 1.41
C GLU A 267 27.86 3.96 0.46
N ASN A 268 26.85 3.10 0.51
CA ASN A 268 26.83 1.82 -0.19
C ASN A 268 25.73 1.74 -1.27
N GLY A 269 25.16 2.87 -1.70
CA GLY A 269 24.13 2.87 -2.74
C GLY A 269 23.27 4.13 -2.73
N ALA A 270 22.14 4.05 -3.42
CA ALA A 270 21.18 5.14 -3.48
C ALA A 270 19.75 4.63 -3.21
N SER A 271 18.88 5.53 -2.76
CA SER A 271 17.47 5.28 -2.60
C SER A 271 16.64 6.43 -3.16
N HIS A 272 15.48 6.12 -3.72
CA HIS A 272 14.50 7.13 -4.14
C HIS A 272 13.39 7.21 -3.10
N TRP A 273 13.08 8.42 -2.69
CA TRP A 273 12.09 8.72 -1.68
C TRP A 273 10.96 9.57 -2.24
N ARG A 274 9.78 9.28 -1.80
CA ARG A 274 8.59 10.11 -2.00
C ARG A 274 8.04 10.44 -0.63
N ILE A 275 7.96 11.72 -0.30
CA ILE A 275 7.49 12.19 1.01
C ILE A 275 6.46 13.30 0.84
N LYS A 276 5.42 13.28 1.67
CA LYS A 276 4.41 14.33 1.74
C LYS A 276 4.14 14.68 3.19
N LEU A 277 4.07 15.97 3.47
CA LEU A 277 3.62 16.49 4.76
C LEU A 277 2.18 16.97 4.63
N ASP A 278 1.40 16.83 5.69
CA ASP A 278 0.07 17.41 5.78
C ASP A 278 0.10 18.88 6.30
N SER A 279 -1.06 19.46 6.53
CA SER A 279 -1.19 20.81 7.03
C SER A 279 -0.70 20.99 8.48
N THR A 280 -0.55 19.91 9.22
CA THR A 280 -0.03 19.90 10.60
C THR A 280 1.48 19.60 10.65
N GLU A 281 2.14 19.53 9.47
CA GLU A 281 3.55 19.17 9.29
C GLU A 281 3.86 17.71 9.58
N ALA A 282 2.85 16.87 9.82
CA ALA A 282 3.05 15.43 9.97
C ALA A 282 3.32 14.77 8.61
N ILE A 283 4.19 13.77 8.61
CA ILE A 283 4.45 12.95 7.42
C ILE A 283 3.19 12.14 7.14
N SER A 284 2.47 12.50 6.09
CA SER A 284 1.24 11.83 5.65
C SER A 284 1.52 10.70 4.65
N MET A 285 2.66 10.74 3.97
CA MET A 285 3.13 9.71 3.06
C MET A 285 4.65 9.63 3.08
N ALA A 286 5.18 8.43 3.13
CA ALA A 286 6.58 8.14 2.86
C ALA A 286 6.68 6.80 2.12
N ALA A 287 7.42 6.79 1.01
CA ALA A 287 7.71 5.58 0.25
C ALA A 287 9.16 5.58 -0.19
N ILE A 288 9.79 4.42 -0.12
CA ILE A 288 11.19 4.21 -0.53
C ILE A 288 11.23 3.14 -1.63
N THR A 289 12.07 3.39 -2.63
CA THR A 289 12.46 2.39 -3.62
C THR A 289 13.98 2.38 -3.77
N PRO A 290 14.60 1.23 -4.15
CA PRO A 290 16.01 1.21 -4.48
C PRO A 290 16.33 2.25 -5.56
N GLY A 291 17.45 2.96 -5.41
CA GLY A 291 18.01 3.80 -6.46
C GLY A 291 18.80 2.96 -7.46
N PRO A 292 19.14 3.54 -8.62
CA PRO A 292 20.00 2.91 -9.64
C PRO A 292 21.40 2.64 -9.14
#